data_7bd9ab959c52540c0a9164c505c9cff5
#
_entry.id   7bd9ab959c52540c0a9164c505c9cff5
#
_cell.length_a   1.000
_cell.length_b   1.000
_cell.length_c   1.000
_cell.angle_alpha   90.00
_cell.angle_beta   90.00
_cell.angle_gamma   90.00
#
_symmetry.space_group_name_H-M   'P 1'
#
loop_
_entity.id
_entity.type
_entity.pdbx_description
1 polymer ?
#
loop_
_entity_poly.entity_id
_entity_poly.type
_entity_poly.pdbx_seq_one_letter_code
_entity_poly.pdbx_strand_id
1 'polypeptide(L)'
;ELLTQYGDIGLIWFDTPMSMTYEQSKRVFDTVKAIQPECIVSGRIGNRIGEYMSTGDNFLPALPFPGDWEVPATLNDTWGFKINDHAWKSPRQLTIILFDIVAKGGNYLLNVGPTAEGVIPDESKAILHKMGEWMSVNGECIYGTEASPFQREFGWGNITRKGDKLYLGFYQWPAAEFYLE
;
A
#
# COMPACT_ATOMS: atom_id res chain seq x y z
N GLU A 1 -6.46 -24.75 9.37
CA GLU A 1 -5.00 -24.88 9.53
C GLU A 1 -4.32 -23.53 9.76
N LEU A 2 -4.41 -22.54 8.82
CA LEU A 2 -3.72 -21.25 8.93
C LEU A 2 -3.96 -20.59 10.30
N LEU A 3 -5.21 -20.50 10.73
CA LEU A 3 -5.60 -19.83 11.97
C LEU A 3 -5.34 -20.64 13.25
N THR A 4 -4.84 -21.91 13.16
CA THR A 4 -4.72 -22.80 14.31
C THR A 4 -3.35 -23.46 14.47
N GLN A 5 -2.47 -23.38 13.47
CA GLN A 5 -1.20 -24.12 13.47
C GLN A 5 0.03 -23.23 13.29
N TYR A 6 -0.15 -21.93 13.04
CA TYR A 6 0.94 -21.00 12.73
C TYR A 6 1.07 -19.83 13.72
N GLY A 7 0.42 -19.96 14.90
CA GLY A 7 0.42 -18.90 15.91
C GLY A 7 -0.54 -17.76 15.56
N ASP A 8 -0.31 -16.60 16.17
CA ASP A 8 -1.15 -15.41 15.98
C ASP A 8 -0.91 -14.78 14.62
N ILE A 9 -1.98 -14.59 13.86
CA ILE A 9 -1.95 -13.96 12.54
C ILE A 9 -2.48 -12.52 12.68
N GLY A 10 -1.64 -11.53 12.33
CA GLY A 10 -2.03 -10.13 12.42
C GLY A 10 -3.06 -9.72 11.37
N LEU A 11 -2.96 -10.26 10.15
CA LEU A 11 -3.85 -9.93 9.05
C LEU A 11 -3.97 -11.09 8.07
N ILE A 12 -5.20 -11.39 7.64
CA ILE A 12 -5.46 -12.33 6.54
C ILE A 12 -5.95 -11.57 5.30
N TRP A 13 -5.23 -11.74 4.21
CA TRP A 13 -5.51 -11.08 2.94
C TRP A 13 -6.17 -12.07 1.97
N PHE A 14 -7.45 -11.83 1.69
CA PHE A 14 -8.22 -12.58 0.70
C PHE A 14 -8.08 -11.94 -0.67
N ASP A 15 -8.30 -12.72 -1.72
CA ASP A 15 -8.30 -12.23 -3.08
C ASP A 15 -9.40 -12.87 -3.93
N THR A 16 -9.77 -12.17 -4.98
CA THR A 16 -10.66 -12.65 -6.06
C THR A 16 -11.98 -13.25 -5.53
N PRO A 17 -12.82 -12.47 -4.83
CA PRO A 17 -14.07 -12.97 -4.21
C PRO A 17 -15.19 -13.20 -5.24
N MET A 18 -14.84 -13.61 -6.46
CA MET A 18 -15.77 -13.77 -7.58
C MET A 18 -16.90 -14.73 -7.22
N SER A 19 -18.13 -14.29 -7.45
CA SER A 19 -19.36 -15.09 -7.24
C SER A 19 -19.66 -15.48 -5.79
N MET A 20 -18.95 -14.93 -4.81
CA MET A 20 -19.30 -15.15 -3.39
C MET A 20 -20.55 -14.36 -3.03
N THR A 21 -21.50 -15.04 -2.38
CA THR A 21 -22.65 -14.35 -1.77
C THR A 21 -22.26 -13.63 -0.49
N TYR A 22 -23.11 -12.72 -0.02
CA TYR A 22 -22.90 -12.04 1.27
C TYR A 22 -22.74 -13.03 2.41
N GLU A 23 -23.60 -14.07 2.47
CA GLU A 23 -23.57 -15.10 3.52
C GLU A 23 -22.28 -15.91 3.51
N GLN A 24 -21.72 -16.16 2.30
CA GLN A 24 -20.45 -16.87 2.16
C GLN A 24 -19.28 -16.02 2.68
N SER A 25 -19.17 -14.77 2.25
CA SER A 25 -18.15 -13.84 2.75
C SER A 25 -18.27 -13.65 4.26
N LYS A 26 -19.51 -13.45 4.76
CA LYS A 26 -19.76 -13.29 6.19
C LYS A 26 -19.35 -14.52 6.99
N ARG A 27 -19.69 -15.72 6.51
CA ARG A 27 -19.29 -16.96 7.20
C ARG A 27 -17.76 -17.09 7.28
N VAL A 28 -17.02 -16.73 6.22
CA VAL A 28 -15.55 -16.75 6.24
C VAL A 28 -15.03 -15.74 7.24
N PHE A 29 -15.54 -14.51 7.22
CA PHE A 29 -15.20 -13.45 8.18
C PHE A 29 -15.44 -13.91 9.62
N ASP A 30 -16.65 -14.39 9.93
CA ASP A 30 -17.04 -14.86 11.28
C ASP A 30 -16.14 -16.02 11.74
N THR A 31 -15.73 -16.90 10.82
CA THR A 31 -14.81 -18.00 11.13
C THR A 31 -13.42 -17.49 11.54
N VAL A 32 -12.87 -16.48 10.83
CA VAL A 32 -11.60 -15.85 11.22
C VAL A 32 -11.72 -15.23 12.59
N LYS A 33 -12.73 -14.42 12.81
CA LYS A 33 -12.94 -13.67 14.08
C LYS A 33 -13.25 -14.60 15.26
N ALA A 34 -13.90 -15.73 15.04
CA ALA A 34 -14.16 -16.73 16.09
C ALA A 34 -12.89 -17.45 16.56
N ILE A 35 -11.90 -17.63 15.67
CA ILE A 35 -10.66 -18.34 15.98
C ILE A 35 -9.59 -17.36 16.46
N GLN A 36 -9.44 -16.24 15.77
CA GLN A 36 -8.47 -15.18 16.07
C GLN A 36 -9.17 -13.81 16.02
N PRO A 37 -9.75 -13.32 17.11
CA PRO A 37 -10.51 -12.08 17.14
C PRO A 37 -9.72 -10.85 16.70
N GLU A 38 -8.41 -10.82 16.98
CA GLU A 38 -7.52 -9.69 16.65
C GLU A 38 -7.02 -9.73 15.20
N CYS A 39 -7.19 -10.86 14.49
CA CYS A 39 -6.75 -10.98 13.09
C CYS A 39 -7.60 -10.06 12.20
N ILE A 40 -6.94 -9.10 11.53
CA ILE A 40 -7.57 -8.18 10.60
C ILE A 40 -7.95 -8.91 9.31
N VAL A 41 -9.13 -8.64 8.78
CA VAL A 41 -9.64 -9.25 7.55
C VAL A 41 -9.69 -8.21 6.44
N SER A 42 -8.99 -8.49 5.32
CA SER A 42 -8.94 -7.57 4.18
C SER A 42 -10.29 -7.37 3.49
N GLY A 43 -10.49 -6.19 2.89
CA GLY A 43 -11.70 -5.85 2.13
C GLY A 43 -11.93 -6.73 0.90
N ARG A 44 -10.90 -7.43 0.42
CA ARG A 44 -11.01 -8.37 -0.71
C ARG A 44 -11.68 -9.71 -0.37
N ILE A 45 -12.17 -9.89 0.85
CA ILE A 45 -13.11 -10.97 1.17
C ILE A 45 -14.44 -10.82 0.40
N GLY A 46 -14.71 -9.63 -0.14
CA GLY A 46 -15.90 -9.32 -0.91
C GLY A 46 -17.09 -8.83 -0.10
N ASN A 47 -18.15 -8.42 -0.79
CA ASN A 47 -19.43 -7.97 -0.23
C ASN A 47 -19.30 -6.83 0.81
N ARG A 48 -18.21 -6.07 0.83
CA ARG A 48 -17.91 -4.97 1.77
C ARG A 48 -17.91 -5.40 3.25
N ILE A 49 -17.47 -6.64 3.52
CA ILE A 49 -17.45 -7.21 4.88
C ILE A 49 -16.10 -6.99 5.58
N GLY A 50 -15.00 -6.80 4.84
CA GLY A 50 -13.67 -6.60 5.44
C GLY A 50 -13.56 -5.40 6.36
N GLU A 51 -12.49 -5.36 7.15
CA GLU A 51 -12.26 -4.32 8.18
C GLU A 51 -11.54 -3.09 7.62
N TYR A 52 -10.95 -3.19 6.43
CA TYR A 52 -10.36 -2.07 5.69
C TYR A 52 -10.57 -2.26 4.18
N MET A 53 -10.41 -1.20 3.41
CA MET A 53 -10.59 -1.24 1.97
C MET A 53 -9.27 -1.53 1.25
N SER A 54 -9.26 -2.50 0.33
CA SER A 54 -8.20 -2.65 -0.66
C SER A 54 -8.67 -2.08 -1.99
N THR A 55 -7.90 -1.19 -2.58
CA THR A 55 -8.22 -0.59 -3.89
C THR A 55 -8.09 -1.63 -5.02
N GLY A 56 -8.42 -1.24 -6.24
CA GLY A 56 -8.05 -2.00 -7.44
C GLY A 56 -6.54 -2.09 -7.61
N ASP A 57 -6.09 -3.10 -8.32
CA ASP A 57 -4.68 -3.38 -8.59
C ASP A 57 -3.99 -2.19 -9.27
N ASN A 58 -2.88 -1.74 -8.71
CA ASN A 58 -2.14 -0.55 -9.16
C ASN A 58 -2.99 0.74 -9.28
N PHE A 59 -4.14 0.80 -8.60
CA PHE A 59 -5.04 1.94 -8.66
C PHE A 59 -4.71 2.97 -7.58
N LEU A 60 -4.21 4.12 -8.02
CA LEU A 60 -3.95 5.28 -7.16
C LEU A 60 -5.19 6.19 -7.15
N PRO A 61 -5.87 6.36 -6.00
CA PRO A 61 -7.02 7.25 -5.93
C PRO A 61 -6.59 8.72 -6.04
N ALA A 62 -7.39 9.55 -6.73
CA ALA A 62 -7.17 10.99 -6.79
C ALA A 62 -7.37 11.66 -5.42
N LEU A 63 -8.36 11.20 -4.66
CA LEU A 63 -8.70 11.71 -3.33
C LEU A 63 -8.63 10.59 -2.29
N PRO A 64 -8.44 10.92 -0.99
CA PRO A 64 -8.44 9.94 0.08
C PRO A 64 -9.79 9.24 0.22
N PHE A 65 -9.75 7.95 0.62
CA PHE A 65 -10.93 7.24 1.06
C PHE A 65 -11.16 7.43 2.57
N PRO A 66 -12.39 7.33 3.04
CA PRO A 66 -12.67 7.31 4.46
C PRO A 66 -12.23 5.97 5.09
N GLY A 67 -11.67 6.02 6.30
CA GLY A 67 -11.20 4.85 7.04
C GLY A 67 -9.86 4.32 6.54
N ASP A 68 -9.53 3.10 6.95
CA ASP A 68 -8.28 2.45 6.58
C ASP A 68 -8.35 1.83 5.18
N TRP A 69 -7.32 2.00 4.39
CA TRP A 69 -7.24 1.48 3.04
C TRP A 69 -5.80 1.21 2.58
N GLU A 70 -5.68 0.38 1.56
CA GLU A 70 -4.39 0.04 0.94
C GLU A 70 -4.46 0.08 -0.58
N VAL A 71 -3.30 0.25 -1.21
CA VAL A 71 -3.09 0.09 -2.65
C VAL A 71 -2.16 -1.10 -2.86
N PRO A 72 -2.64 -2.24 -3.37
CA PRO A 72 -1.78 -3.30 -3.86
C PRO A 72 -1.19 -2.90 -5.22
N ALA A 73 0.12 -3.01 -5.35
CA ALA A 73 0.81 -2.64 -6.58
C ALA A 73 2.09 -3.46 -6.81
N THR A 74 2.56 -3.44 -8.05
CA THR A 74 3.70 -4.21 -8.51
C THR A 74 4.95 -3.34 -8.71
N LEU A 75 6.13 -3.95 -8.61
CA LEU A 75 7.41 -3.33 -8.99
C LEU A 75 7.58 -3.21 -10.52
N ASN A 76 6.95 -4.11 -11.26
CA ASN A 76 6.95 -4.22 -12.72
C ASN A 76 5.51 -4.44 -13.22
N ASP A 77 5.30 -5.06 -14.37
CA ASP A 77 3.96 -5.25 -14.96
C ASP A 77 3.25 -6.51 -14.43
N THR A 78 3.95 -7.41 -13.71
CA THR A 78 3.41 -8.70 -13.27
C THR A 78 3.47 -8.88 -11.75
N TRP A 79 2.49 -9.61 -11.19
CA TRP A 79 2.44 -9.97 -9.77
C TRP A 79 3.44 -11.08 -9.43
N GLY A 80 3.41 -12.18 -10.18
CA GLY A 80 4.36 -13.27 -10.06
C GLY A 80 5.63 -13.03 -10.87
N PHE A 81 6.65 -13.84 -10.62
CA PHE A 81 7.87 -13.80 -11.41
C PHE A 81 7.58 -14.15 -12.88
N LYS A 82 8.10 -13.33 -13.78
CA LYS A 82 8.04 -13.54 -15.22
C LYS A 82 9.38 -13.14 -15.83
N ILE A 83 10.09 -14.11 -16.40
CA ILE A 83 11.46 -13.93 -16.90
C ILE A 83 11.59 -12.85 -17.98
N ASN A 84 10.51 -12.60 -18.72
CA ASN A 84 10.48 -11.62 -19.82
C ASN A 84 9.88 -10.26 -19.41
N ASP A 85 9.56 -10.04 -18.13
CA ASP A 85 9.09 -8.75 -17.65
C ASP A 85 10.25 -7.94 -17.10
N HIS A 86 10.66 -6.95 -17.88
CA HIS A 86 11.71 -5.99 -17.55
C HIS A 86 11.20 -4.56 -17.39
N ALA A 87 9.87 -4.38 -17.29
CA ALA A 87 9.22 -3.08 -17.17
C ALA A 87 9.28 -2.54 -15.72
N TRP A 88 10.48 -2.52 -15.14
CA TRP A 88 10.70 -2.10 -13.77
C TRP A 88 10.41 -0.62 -13.56
N LYS A 89 9.55 -0.32 -12.58
CA LYS A 89 9.38 1.05 -12.09
C LYS A 89 10.66 1.52 -11.41
N SER A 90 11.05 2.76 -11.63
CA SER A 90 12.24 3.30 -10.96
C SER A 90 12.00 3.48 -9.45
N PRO A 91 13.05 3.42 -8.61
CA PRO A 91 12.93 3.72 -7.18
C PRO A 91 12.26 5.07 -6.91
N ARG A 92 12.56 6.09 -7.74
CA ARG A 92 11.95 7.41 -7.65
C ARG A 92 10.43 7.36 -7.88
N GLN A 93 9.97 6.65 -8.92
CA GLN A 93 8.53 6.48 -9.18
C GLN A 93 7.82 5.81 -8.00
N LEU A 94 8.39 4.73 -7.47
CA LEU A 94 7.81 4.00 -6.34
C LEU A 94 7.80 4.82 -5.05
N THR A 95 8.83 5.64 -4.82
CA THR A 95 8.87 6.56 -3.67
C THR A 95 7.82 7.66 -3.80
N ILE A 96 7.61 8.20 -5.00
CA ILE A 96 6.53 9.17 -5.27
C ILE A 96 5.16 8.53 -5.00
N ILE A 97 4.94 7.30 -5.47
CA ILE A 97 3.71 6.55 -5.24
C ILE A 97 3.50 6.32 -3.73
N LEU A 98 4.54 5.88 -3.01
CA LEU A 98 4.48 5.72 -1.55
C LEU A 98 4.05 7.02 -0.87
N PHE A 99 4.70 8.13 -1.19
CA PHE A 99 4.40 9.43 -0.59
C PHE A 99 2.98 9.90 -0.94
N ASP A 100 2.53 9.69 -2.18
CA ASP A 100 1.17 10.01 -2.63
C ASP A 100 0.11 9.24 -1.85
N ILE A 101 0.29 7.93 -1.69
CA ILE A 101 -0.62 7.07 -0.93
C ILE A 101 -0.70 7.51 0.53
N VAL A 102 0.45 7.73 1.17
CA VAL A 102 0.52 8.13 2.59
C VAL A 102 -0.05 9.54 2.80
N ALA A 103 0.19 10.46 1.86
CA ALA A 103 -0.40 11.80 1.89
C ALA A 103 -1.94 11.79 1.79
N LYS A 104 -2.52 10.71 1.28
CA LYS A 104 -3.96 10.45 1.22
C LYS A 104 -4.46 9.56 2.37
N GLY A 105 -3.58 9.19 3.30
CA GLY A 105 -3.93 8.36 4.48
C GLY A 105 -4.03 6.87 4.19
N GLY A 106 -3.46 6.39 3.08
CA GLY A 106 -3.46 4.99 2.70
C GLY A 106 -2.18 4.24 3.05
N ASN A 107 -2.22 2.93 2.85
CA ASN A 107 -1.10 2.03 3.00
C ASN A 107 -0.66 1.49 1.63
N TYR A 108 0.64 1.33 1.44
CA TYR A 108 1.21 0.82 0.20
C TYR A 108 1.59 -0.66 0.34
N LEU A 109 0.86 -1.55 -0.34
CA LEU A 109 1.16 -2.98 -0.42
C LEU A 109 1.98 -3.25 -1.69
N LEU A 110 3.30 -3.09 -1.62
CA LEU A 110 4.20 -3.25 -2.76
C LEU A 110 4.65 -4.70 -2.90
N ASN A 111 4.21 -5.35 -3.97
CA ASN A 111 4.44 -6.76 -4.24
C ASN A 111 5.86 -7.04 -4.78
N VAL A 112 6.42 -8.16 -4.39
CA VAL A 112 7.58 -8.80 -5.01
C VAL A 112 7.18 -10.16 -5.57
N GLY A 113 7.71 -10.53 -6.74
CA GLY A 113 7.47 -11.83 -7.37
C GLY A 113 8.70 -12.74 -7.26
N PRO A 114 8.80 -13.64 -6.25
CA PRO A 114 9.90 -14.56 -6.14
C PRO A 114 9.96 -15.55 -7.30
N THR A 115 11.16 -16.02 -7.65
CA THR A 115 11.37 -17.13 -8.58
C THR A 115 10.80 -18.44 -8.05
N ALA A 116 10.79 -19.49 -8.85
CA ALA A 116 10.33 -20.83 -8.43
C ALA A 116 11.15 -21.39 -7.24
N GLU A 117 12.38 -20.96 -7.08
CA GLU A 117 13.27 -21.31 -5.96
C GLU A 117 13.02 -20.46 -4.70
N GLY A 118 12.06 -19.54 -4.74
CA GLY A 118 11.74 -18.65 -3.63
C GLY A 118 12.72 -17.45 -3.49
N VAL A 119 13.50 -17.18 -4.52
CA VAL A 119 14.50 -16.07 -4.51
C VAL A 119 13.87 -14.81 -5.08
N ILE A 120 13.97 -13.71 -4.34
CA ILE A 120 13.56 -12.38 -4.85
C ILE A 120 14.57 -11.93 -5.92
N PRO A 121 14.12 -11.52 -7.12
CA PRO A 121 14.97 -11.03 -8.20
C PRO A 121 15.91 -9.89 -7.76
N ASP A 122 17.10 -9.84 -8.34
CA ASP A 122 18.11 -8.85 -7.96
C ASP A 122 17.67 -7.42 -8.29
N GLU A 123 16.91 -7.24 -9.37
CA GLU A 123 16.30 -5.95 -9.72
C GLU A 123 15.32 -5.48 -8.63
N SER A 124 14.46 -6.38 -8.14
CA SER A 124 13.54 -6.07 -7.04
C SER A 124 14.30 -5.66 -5.76
N LYS A 125 15.35 -6.42 -5.41
CA LYS A 125 16.19 -6.11 -4.25
C LYS A 125 16.88 -4.76 -4.40
N ALA A 126 17.45 -4.48 -5.59
CA ALA A 126 18.14 -3.22 -5.85
C ALA A 126 17.18 -2.01 -5.76
N ILE A 127 15.97 -2.13 -6.32
CA ILE A 127 14.94 -1.09 -6.25
C ILE A 127 14.52 -0.84 -4.79
N LEU A 128 14.18 -1.90 -4.05
CA LEU A 128 13.75 -1.79 -2.65
C LEU A 128 14.88 -1.25 -1.76
N HIS A 129 16.13 -1.62 -2.03
CA HIS A 129 17.28 -1.06 -1.31
C HIS A 129 17.39 0.45 -1.50
N LYS A 130 17.23 0.95 -2.73
CA LYS A 130 17.22 2.40 -3.02
C LYS A 130 16.04 3.12 -2.35
N MET A 131 14.86 2.51 -2.30
CA MET A 131 13.76 3.04 -1.51
C MET A 131 14.08 3.07 -0.02
N GLY A 132 14.73 2.02 0.50
CA GLY A 132 15.19 1.93 1.89
C GLY A 132 16.22 3.01 2.25
N GLU A 133 17.18 3.30 1.36
CA GLU A 133 18.13 4.42 1.52
C GLU A 133 17.38 5.76 1.64
N TRP A 134 16.39 6.01 0.79
CA TRP A 134 15.57 7.20 0.87
C TRP A 134 14.77 7.25 2.18
N MET A 135 14.15 6.13 2.57
CA MET A 135 13.37 6.02 3.81
C MET A 135 14.25 6.24 5.06
N SER A 136 15.53 5.82 5.04
CA SER A 136 16.43 6.02 6.18
C SER A 136 16.68 7.50 6.49
N VAL A 137 16.57 8.37 5.49
CA VAL A 137 16.73 9.83 5.63
C VAL A 137 15.37 10.53 5.83
N ASN A 138 14.34 10.09 5.11
CA ASN A 138 13.08 10.82 4.99
C ASN A 138 11.90 10.11 5.69
N GLY A 139 12.12 9.01 6.40
CA GLY A 139 11.05 8.21 7.00
C GLY A 139 10.15 8.99 7.97
N GLU A 140 10.61 10.13 8.51
CA GLU A 140 9.78 10.98 9.37
C GLU A 140 8.53 11.52 8.64
N CYS A 141 8.62 11.74 7.32
CA CYS A 141 7.49 12.20 6.51
C CYS A 141 6.51 11.09 6.10
N ILE A 142 6.83 9.83 6.46
CA ILE A 142 6.03 8.64 6.15
C ILE A 142 5.47 8.01 7.43
N TYR A 143 6.37 7.66 8.37
CA TYR A 143 5.97 6.90 9.56
C TYR A 143 5.23 7.74 10.59
N GLY A 144 4.01 7.28 10.93
CA GLY A 144 3.18 7.92 11.95
C GLY A 144 2.68 9.31 11.53
N THR A 145 2.59 9.54 10.22
CA THR A 145 1.97 10.75 9.67
C THR A 145 0.49 10.53 9.45
N GLU A 146 -0.24 11.62 9.38
CA GLU A 146 -1.63 11.71 8.97
C GLU A 146 -1.71 12.17 7.52
N ALA A 147 -2.86 11.94 6.89
CA ALA A 147 -3.16 12.46 5.55
C ALA A 147 -3.00 13.98 5.48
N SER A 148 -2.82 14.47 4.26
CA SER A 148 -2.81 15.90 3.97
C SER A 148 -4.04 16.59 4.58
N PRO A 149 -3.86 17.72 5.28
CA PRO A 149 -5.00 18.51 5.74
C PRO A 149 -5.74 19.22 4.58
N PHE A 150 -5.16 19.20 3.39
CA PHE A 150 -5.72 19.79 2.18
C PHE A 150 -6.41 18.70 1.35
N GLN A 151 -7.70 18.81 1.16
CA GLN A 151 -8.49 17.84 0.39
C GLN A 151 -8.41 18.13 -1.13
N ARG A 152 -7.19 18.22 -1.66
CA ARG A 152 -6.93 18.46 -3.09
C ARG A 152 -5.59 17.87 -3.52
N GLU A 153 -5.45 17.61 -4.80
CA GLU A 153 -4.17 17.32 -5.41
C GLU A 153 -3.38 18.61 -5.70
N PHE A 154 -2.06 18.50 -5.61
CA PHE A 154 -1.14 19.56 -5.98
C PHE A 154 -0.31 19.12 -7.20
N GLY A 155 -0.22 19.97 -8.22
CA GLY A 155 0.58 19.66 -9.41
C GLY A 155 2.09 19.55 -9.15
N TRP A 156 2.56 20.09 -8.02
CA TRP A 156 3.98 20.09 -7.63
C TRP A 156 4.39 18.91 -6.73
N GLY A 157 3.44 18.26 -6.06
CA GLY A 157 3.75 17.19 -5.09
C GLY A 157 2.62 16.87 -4.14
N ASN A 158 2.96 16.39 -2.95
CA ASN A 158 2.01 16.04 -1.90
C ASN A 158 2.48 16.52 -0.53
N ILE A 159 1.56 16.45 0.44
CA ILE A 159 1.79 16.89 1.83
C ILE A 159 1.36 15.77 2.77
N THR A 160 2.20 15.46 3.77
CA THR A 160 1.81 14.69 4.95
C THR A 160 1.88 15.57 6.19
N ARG A 161 1.18 15.19 7.25
CA ARG A 161 1.17 15.92 8.53
C ARG A 161 1.58 15.03 9.69
N LYS A 162 2.31 15.58 10.63
CA LYS A 162 2.61 14.94 11.92
C LYS A 162 2.56 15.98 13.03
N GLY A 163 1.47 15.97 13.80
CA GLY A 163 1.21 17.00 14.79
C GLY A 163 1.10 18.39 14.15
N ASP A 164 1.98 19.30 14.53
CA ASP A 164 2.09 20.68 14.02
C ASP A 164 3.02 20.84 12.80
N LYS A 165 3.63 19.75 12.33
CA LYS A 165 4.54 19.75 11.18
C LYS A 165 3.83 19.32 9.90
N LEU A 166 4.15 20.01 8.81
CA LEU A 166 3.82 19.61 7.45
C LEU A 166 5.10 19.19 6.71
N TYR A 167 5.05 18.03 6.06
CA TYR A 167 6.11 17.54 5.19
C TYR A 167 5.67 17.67 3.75
N LEU A 168 6.43 18.44 2.97
CA LEU A 168 6.15 18.71 1.56
C LEU A 168 7.06 17.86 0.69
N GLY A 169 6.48 16.93 -0.07
CA GLY A 169 7.20 16.10 -1.04
C GLY A 169 7.04 16.67 -2.44
N PHE A 170 8.12 17.18 -3.01
CA PHE A 170 8.13 17.77 -4.34
C PHE A 170 8.44 16.72 -5.42
N TYR A 171 7.63 16.68 -6.46
CA TYR A 171 7.94 15.86 -7.65
C TYR A 171 9.14 16.39 -8.41
N GLN A 172 9.32 17.71 -8.42
CA GLN A 172 10.51 18.40 -8.89
C GLN A 172 10.81 19.56 -7.94
N TRP A 173 12.10 19.73 -7.59
CA TRP A 173 12.49 20.81 -6.70
C TRP A 173 12.17 22.17 -7.33
N PRO A 174 11.50 23.08 -6.59
CA PRO A 174 11.15 24.40 -7.11
C PRO A 174 12.40 25.25 -7.38
N ALA A 175 12.36 26.06 -8.45
CA ALA A 175 13.54 26.78 -8.93
C ALA A 175 14.01 27.92 -7.99
N ALA A 176 13.11 28.68 -7.37
CA ALA A 176 13.45 29.82 -6.53
C ALA A 176 12.48 30.05 -5.37
N GLU A 177 11.20 30.19 -5.65
CA GLU A 177 10.15 30.44 -4.66
C GLU A 177 9.02 29.44 -4.79
N PHE A 178 8.40 29.11 -3.67
CA PHE A 178 7.27 28.21 -3.59
C PHE A 178 6.20 28.83 -2.69
N TYR A 179 4.98 28.89 -3.18
CA TYR A 179 3.81 29.38 -2.44
C TYR A 179 2.84 28.20 -2.21
N LEU A 180 2.46 28.01 -0.96
CA LEU A 180 1.41 27.08 -0.57
C LEU A 180 0.07 27.83 -0.59
N GLU A 181 -0.69 27.69 -1.67
CA GLU A 181 -2.01 28.33 -1.83
C GLU A 181 -3.14 27.40 -1.36
#